data_566335c9f348beea86dd140d4108432f
#
_entry.id   566335c9f348beea86dd140d4108432f
#
_cell.length_a   1.000
_cell.length_b   1.000
_cell.length_c   1.000
_cell.angle_alpha   90.00
_cell.angle_beta   90.00
_cell.angle_gamma   90.00
#
_symmetry.space_group_name_H-M   'P 1'
#
loop_
_entity.id
_entity.type
_entity.pdbx_description
1 polymer ?
#
loop_
_entity_poly.entity_id
_entity_poly.type
_entity_poly.pdbx_seq_one_letter_code
_entity_poly.pdbx_strand_id
1 'polypeptide(L)'
;MRVRATVLRGIRYELASALIGAALSAQQNAPAPAVPIDPVPAILDAFRLHEVVALGDAHGNQQARTFLKTLVRDPRFASTVNDIVIEFGNARYQSLVDRYVNGADVPPDSLRQVWQNTTVPNEIPVDEEFFQVVRAVNATLPRARRLRVLLGDPPIDWTAVHDRADHYRWLAMRDSHPAALIQVEVLAKGRRALLVYGQLHFQRLNVMSNLDMQDWRMQTIVSLLERAGPTRVFTIWNVDDALAAVQPDVASWRAPSLAIIRGTRVGAADVTVFVPSPARFTFRGDSTAEVPRDQWRSLRAEDELDAVLYLGPRSAMKEVPLSTGICSDPRYIEERLRRIALTGIPQAEADRVKQLCGRVPPKK
;
A
#
# COMPACT_ATOMS: atom_id res chain seq x y z
N MET A 1 -4.93 -69.57 -41.41
CA MET A 1 -5.73 -68.28 -41.37
C MET A 1 -6.24 -68.07 -39.93
N ARG A 2 -5.40 -67.67 -39.00
CA ARG A 2 -5.76 -67.25 -37.60
C ARG A 2 -4.55 -66.57 -36.95
N VAL A 3 -4.17 -65.39 -37.40
CA VAL A 3 -3.24 -64.49 -36.67
C VAL A 3 -3.57 -63.04 -37.05
N ARG A 4 -4.67 -62.50 -36.55
CA ARG A 4 -4.98 -61.04 -36.67
C ARG A 4 -5.95 -60.50 -35.60
N ALA A 5 -6.16 -61.12 -34.47
CA ALA A 5 -7.14 -60.64 -33.51
C ALA A 5 -6.56 -60.19 -32.13
N THR A 6 -5.25 -60.37 -31.91
CA THR A 6 -4.69 -60.13 -30.57
C THR A 6 -3.94 -58.79 -30.39
N VAL A 7 -3.58 -58.11 -31.50
CA VAL A 7 -2.79 -56.86 -31.43
C VAL A 7 -3.65 -55.62 -31.17
N LEU A 8 -4.93 -55.64 -31.54
CA LEU A 8 -5.81 -54.45 -31.39
C LEU A 8 -6.42 -54.25 -29.99
N ARG A 9 -6.34 -55.25 -29.12
CA ARG A 9 -6.85 -55.06 -27.70
C ARG A 9 -5.80 -54.46 -26.78
N GLY A 10 -4.51 -54.67 -27.00
CA GLY A 10 -3.44 -54.10 -26.13
C GLY A 10 -3.30 -52.59 -26.26
N ILE A 11 -3.45 -52.04 -27.46
CA ILE A 11 -3.26 -50.61 -27.69
C ILE A 11 -4.39 -49.74 -27.08
N ARG A 12 -5.60 -50.26 -26.94
CA ARG A 12 -6.70 -49.52 -26.30
C ARG A 12 -6.59 -49.40 -24.78
N TYR A 13 -5.96 -50.39 -24.10
CA TYR A 13 -5.77 -50.34 -22.68
C TYR A 13 -4.59 -49.43 -22.27
N GLU A 14 -3.54 -49.37 -23.05
CA GLU A 14 -2.39 -48.51 -22.79
C GLU A 14 -2.73 -47.03 -23.01
N LEU A 15 -3.52 -46.69 -24.02
CA LEU A 15 -3.97 -45.31 -24.27
C LEU A 15 -4.96 -44.84 -23.22
N ALA A 16 -5.85 -45.68 -22.73
CA ALA A 16 -6.76 -45.35 -21.64
C ALA A 16 -6.03 -45.12 -20.28
N SER A 17 -5.03 -45.95 -20.00
CA SER A 17 -4.22 -45.84 -18.77
C SER A 17 -3.31 -44.59 -18.82
N ALA A 18 -2.77 -44.22 -19.98
CA ALA A 18 -1.97 -43.00 -20.16
C ALA A 18 -2.80 -41.74 -20.03
N LEU A 19 -4.04 -41.72 -20.54
CA LEU A 19 -4.95 -40.58 -20.42
C LEU A 19 -5.47 -40.37 -18.99
N ILE A 20 -5.72 -41.47 -18.25
CA ILE A 20 -6.12 -41.39 -16.84
C ILE A 20 -4.95 -40.92 -15.97
N GLY A 21 -3.72 -41.40 -16.24
CA GLY A 21 -2.50 -40.97 -15.57
C GLY A 21 -2.20 -39.47 -15.81
N ALA A 22 -2.39 -39.00 -17.03
CA ALA A 22 -2.20 -37.58 -17.38
C ALA A 22 -3.29 -36.67 -16.76
N ALA A 23 -4.53 -37.14 -16.69
CA ALA A 23 -5.61 -36.40 -16.01
C ALA A 23 -5.41 -36.32 -14.49
N LEU A 24 -4.93 -37.39 -13.86
CA LEU A 24 -4.60 -37.41 -12.45
C LEU A 24 -3.38 -36.55 -12.09
N SER A 25 -2.36 -36.51 -12.93
CA SER A 25 -1.17 -35.65 -12.72
C SER A 25 -1.50 -34.17 -12.99
N ALA A 26 -2.41 -33.85 -13.92
CA ALA A 26 -2.89 -32.49 -14.13
C ALA A 26 -3.74 -31.99 -12.95
N GLN A 27 -4.46 -32.87 -12.28
CA GLN A 27 -5.29 -32.52 -11.12
C GLN A 27 -4.46 -32.35 -9.83
N GLN A 28 -3.26 -32.94 -9.76
CA GLN A 28 -2.34 -32.82 -8.63
C GLN A 28 -1.52 -31.51 -8.61
N ASN A 29 -1.56 -30.72 -9.69
CA ASN A 29 -0.78 -29.48 -9.83
C ASN A 29 -1.60 -28.19 -9.80
N ALA A 30 -2.89 -28.22 -9.53
CA ALA A 30 -3.69 -27.02 -9.41
C ALA A 30 -3.34 -26.31 -8.08
N PRO A 31 -3.00 -25.01 -8.09
CA PRO A 31 -2.67 -24.29 -6.85
C PRO A 31 -3.82 -24.34 -5.85
N ALA A 32 -3.51 -24.54 -4.57
CA ALA A 32 -4.48 -24.61 -3.50
C ALA A 32 -5.23 -23.27 -3.31
N PRO A 33 -6.46 -23.27 -2.78
CA PRO A 33 -7.12 -22.03 -2.37
C PRO A 33 -6.30 -21.36 -1.25
N ALA A 34 -6.36 -20.02 -1.20
CA ALA A 34 -5.79 -19.27 -0.10
C ALA A 34 -6.65 -19.46 1.18
N VAL A 35 -6.00 -19.64 2.32
CA VAL A 35 -6.66 -19.92 3.60
C VAL A 35 -6.71 -18.66 4.46
N PRO A 36 -7.92 -18.20 4.85
CA PRO A 36 -8.06 -17.03 5.69
C PRO A 36 -7.65 -17.30 7.14
N ILE A 37 -6.90 -16.37 7.73
CA ILE A 37 -6.48 -16.37 9.13
C ILE A 37 -6.79 -15.01 9.77
N ASP A 38 -6.73 -14.92 11.12
CA ASP A 38 -6.89 -13.66 11.84
C ASP A 38 -5.74 -12.70 11.47
N PRO A 39 -6.03 -11.52 10.94
CA PRO A 39 -5.01 -10.62 10.41
C PRO A 39 -4.12 -10.01 11.49
N VAL A 40 -4.63 -9.70 12.69
CA VAL A 40 -3.83 -9.04 13.73
C VAL A 40 -2.70 -9.94 14.24
N PRO A 41 -2.95 -11.17 14.72
CA PRO A 41 -1.86 -12.11 15.06
C PRO A 41 -0.91 -12.36 13.90
N ALA A 42 -1.42 -12.58 12.68
CA ALA A 42 -0.60 -12.89 11.52
C ALA A 42 0.38 -11.75 11.17
N ILE A 43 -0.07 -10.50 11.22
CA ILE A 43 0.79 -9.32 11.01
C ILE A 43 1.87 -9.22 12.10
N LEU A 44 1.48 -9.44 13.36
CA LEU A 44 2.44 -9.38 14.47
C LEU A 44 3.45 -10.53 14.41
N ASP A 45 3.03 -11.71 14.00
CA ASP A 45 3.93 -12.86 13.80
C ASP A 45 4.90 -12.66 12.64
N ALA A 46 4.51 -11.93 11.58
CA ALA A 46 5.41 -11.60 10.48
C ALA A 46 6.67 -10.84 10.95
N PHE A 47 6.56 -10.04 12.00
CA PHE A 47 7.70 -9.34 12.62
C PHE A 47 8.71 -10.25 13.32
N ARG A 48 8.43 -11.53 13.46
CA ARG A 48 9.41 -12.50 13.99
C ARG A 48 10.53 -12.79 12.99
N LEU A 49 10.24 -12.66 11.70
CA LEU A 49 11.15 -12.96 10.59
C LEU A 49 11.51 -11.73 9.74
N HIS A 50 10.79 -10.62 9.93
CA HIS A 50 10.93 -9.40 9.13
C HIS A 50 11.04 -8.16 10.03
N GLU A 51 11.95 -7.27 9.72
CA GLU A 51 12.09 -5.99 10.42
C GLU A 51 11.03 -4.97 9.94
N VAL A 52 10.55 -5.12 8.70
CA VAL A 52 9.55 -4.25 8.11
C VAL A 52 8.38 -5.10 7.61
N VAL A 53 7.17 -4.70 8.02
CA VAL A 53 5.92 -5.21 7.45
C VAL A 53 5.23 -4.07 6.73
N ALA A 54 4.99 -4.24 5.44
CA ALA A 54 4.37 -3.24 4.58
C ALA A 54 2.87 -3.57 4.42
N LEU A 55 2.03 -2.72 4.97
CA LEU A 55 0.57 -2.82 4.92
C LEU A 55 0.05 -1.84 3.88
N GLY A 56 -0.59 -2.35 2.83
CA GLY A 56 -1.20 -1.56 1.78
C GLY A 56 -2.24 -0.58 2.33
N ASP A 57 -2.13 0.69 1.96
CA ASP A 57 -3.15 1.69 2.26
C ASP A 57 -4.16 1.77 1.09
N ALA A 58 -5.38 1.34 1.35
CA ALA A 58 -6.51 1.61 0.47
C ALA A 58 -6.98 3.06 0.73
N HIS A 59 -6.41 4.00 -0.01
CA HIS A 59 -6.66 5.43 0.17
C HIS A 59 -8.15 5.75 0.28
N GLY A 60 -8.51 6.46 1.35
CA GLY A 60 -9.89 6.88 1.61
C GLY A 60 -10.83 5.76 2.09
N ASN A 61 -10.37 4.52 2.23
CA ASN A 61 -11.22 3.42 2.68
C ASN A 61 -11.37 3.41 4.21
N GLN A 62 -12.61 3.49 4.70
CA GLN A 62 -12.92 3.54 6.12
C GLN A 62 -12.56 2.23 6.85
N GLN A 63 -12.77 1.07 6.22
CA GLN A 63 -12.45 -0.22 6.80
C GLN A 63 -10.94 -0.39 6.98
N ALA A 64 -10.14 0.03 6.00
CA ALA A 64 -8.68 0.02 6.11
C ALA A 64 -8.19 0.93 7.27
N ARG A 65 -8.75 2.13 7.40
CA ARG A 65 -8.44 3.04 8.51
C ARG A 65 -8.85 2.47 9.87
N THR A 66 -10.02 1.84 9.95
CA THR A 66 -10.48 1.17 11.16
C THR A 66 -9.58 -0.01 11.52
N PHE A 67 -9.20 -0.81 10.54
CA PHE A 67 -8.29 -1.93 10.75
C PHE A 67 -6.91 -1.48 11.24
N LEU A 68 -6.31 -0.46 10.62
CA LEU A 68 -5.03 0.11 11.06
C LEU A 68 -5.09 0.57 12.53
N LYS A 69 -6.15 1.28 12.91
CA LYS A 69 -6.33 1.73 14.31
C LYS A 69 -6.54 0.55 15.27
N THR A 70 -7.23 -0.50 14.84
CA THR A 70 -7.40 -1.73 15.63
C THR A 70 -6.06 -2.43 15.84
N LEU A 71 -5.25 -2.56 14.79
CA LEU A 71 -3.91 -3.14 14.88
C LEU A 71 -3.00 -2.35 15.85
N VAL A 72 -2.99 -1.02 15.76
CA VAL A 72 -2.18 -0.16 16.64
C VAL A 72 -2.64 -0.22 18.09
N ARG A 73 -3.95 -0.39 18.36
CA ARG A 73 -4.51 -0.54 19.71
C ARG A 73 -4.27 -1.92 20.34
N ASP A 74 -3.87 -2.92 19.55
CA ASP A 74 -3.57 -4.24 20.12
C ASP A 74 -2.39 -4.12 21.11
N PRO A 75 -2.52 -4.61 22.36
CA PRO A 75 -1.49 -4.44 23.38
C PRO A 75 -0.15 -5.09 23.00
N ARG A 76 -0.16 -6.08 22.11
CA ARG A 76 1.05 -6.73 21.57
C ARG A 76 1.78 -5.85 20.56
N PHE A 77 1.09 -4.91 19.90
CA PHE A 77 1.66 -4.09 18.84
C PHE A 77 2.88 -3.30 19.34
N ALA A 78 2.75 -2.51 20.38
CA ALA A 78 3.85 -1.70 20.93
C ALA A 78 4.96 -2.52 21.60
N SER A 79 4.75 -3.82 21.82
CA SER A 79 5.81 -4.73 22.26
C SER A 79 6.57 -5.37 21.09
N THR A 80 5.99 -5.32 19.89
CA THR A 80 6.52 -5.96 18.68
C THR A 80 7.08 -4.92 17.70
N VAL A 81 6.42 -3.76 17.56
CA VAL A 81 6.71 -2.70 16.60
C VAL A 81 7.20 -1.45 17.35
N ASN A 82 8.19 -0.78 16.79
CA ASN A 82 8.75 0.45 17.35
C ASN A 82 8.28 1.70 16.59
N ASP A 83 8.13 1.58 15.27
CA ASP A 83 7.93 2.70 14.37
C ASP A 83 6.77 2.41 13.41
N ILE A 84 6.00 3.46 13.08
CA ILE A 84 4.98 3.40 12.02
C ILE A 84 5.38 4.43 10.98
N VAL A 85 5.72 3.99 9.77
CA VAL A 85 6.09 4.87 8.65
C VAL A 85 4.86 5.07 7.80
N ILE A 86 4.46 6.33 7.57
CA ILE A 86 3.21 6.66 6.87
C ILE A 86 3.45 7.50 5.62
N GLU A 87 2.64 7.26 4.57
CA GLU A 87 2.67 8.03 3.32
C GLU A 87 2.08 9.43 3.47
N PHE A 88 1.02 9.56 4.25
CA PHE A 88 0.23 10.78 4.40
C PHE A 88 0.84 11.78 5.39
N GLY A 89 2.16 11.92 5.40
CA GLY A 89 2.86 12.83 6.28
C GLY A 89 4.14 13.40 5.69
N ASN A 90 4.18 14.72 5.48
CA ASN A 90 5.34 15.44 5.00
C ASN A 90 6.44 15.47 6.08
N ALA A 91 7.60 14.91 5.76
CA ALA A 91 8.76 14.77 6.67
C ALA A 91 9.26 16.11 7.26
N ARG A 92 9.00 17.23 6.61
CA ARG A 92 9.30 18.57 7.14
C ARG A 92 8.67 18.83 8.51
N TYR A 93 7.56 18.18 8.82
CA TYR A 93 6.81 18.35 10.06
C TYR A 93 7.06 17.23 11.09
N GLN A 94 8.14 16.45 10.95
CA GLN A 94 8.44 15.33 11.85
C GLN A 94 8.46 15.74 13.32
N SER A 95 9.13 16.83 13.67
CA SER A 95 9.21 17.31 15.04
C SER A 95 7.86 17.66 15.65
N LEU A 96 6.89 18.07 14.83
CA LEU A 96 5.55 18.40 15.27
C LEU A 96 4.78 17.13 15.67
N VAL A 97 4.86 16.07 14.85
CA VAL A 97 4.25 14.78 15.14
C VAL A 97 4.91 14.13 16.35
N ASP A 98 6.24 14.19 16.45
CA ASP A 98 6.97 13.65 17.60
C ASP A 98 6.49 14.28 18.92
N ARG A 99 6.31 15.58 18.95
CA ARG A 99 5.76 16.28 20.12
C ARG A 99 4.33 15.83 20.42
N TYR A 100 3.47 15.78 19.39
CA TYR A 100 2.06 15.44 19.56
C TYR A 100 1.86 14.02 20.09
N VAL A 101 2.48 13.02 19.45
CA VAL A 101 2.31 11.61 19.88
C VAL A 101 2.95 11.31 21.23
N ASN A 102 3.86 12.17 21.70
CA ASN A 102 4.45 12.10 23.04
C ASN A 102 3.70 12.89 24.10
N GLY A 103 2.56 13.48 23.77
CA GLY A 103 1.65 14.09 24.74
C GLY A 103 1.71 15.61 24.83
N ALA A 104 2.57 16.29 24.04
CA ALA A 104 2.58 17.75 24.02
C ALA A 104 1.26 18.32 23.49
N ASP A 105 0.90 19.50 23.94
CA ASP A 105 -0.19 20.27 23.36
C ASP A 105 0.27 20.88 22.04
N VAL A 106 -0.36 20.43 20.94
CA VAL A 106 -0.11 20.89 19.59
C VAL A 106 -1.45 21.36 19.01
N PRO A 107 -1.56 22.62 18.58
CA PRO A 107 -2.79 23.11 18.00
C PRO A 107 -3.24 22.28 16.79
N PRO A 108 -4.54 21.95 16.65
CA PRO A 108 -5.03 21.14 15.54
C PRO A 108 -4.65 21.68 14.16
N ASP A 109 -4.70 23.00 13.98
CA ASP A 109 -4.33 23.66 12.71
C ASP A 109 -2.84 23.48 12.38
N SER A 110 -1.97 23.46 13.39
CA SER A 110 -0.56 23.13 13.20
C SER A 110 -0.38 21.67 12.84
N LEU A 111 -1.07 20.76 13.52
CA LEU A 111 -0.96 19.33 13.25
C LEU A 111 -1.44 18.98 11.84
N ARG A 112 -2.50 19.63 11.34
CA ARG A 112 -3.00 19.44 9.98
C ARG A 112 -1.96 19.70 8.88
N GLN A 113 -0.98 20.56 9.12
CA GLN A 113 0.10 20.80 8.14
C GLN A 113 0.86 19.54 7.77
N VAL A 114 0.90 18.55 8.65
CA VAL A 114 1.56 17.25 8.42
C VAL A 114 1.05 16.59 7.15
N TRP A 115 -0.26 16.50 6.98
CA TRP A 115 -0.89 15.79 5.85
C TRP A 115 -1.43 16.74 4.77
N GLN A 116 -1.64 18.00 5.08
CA GLN A 116 -2.07 18.98 4.10
C GLN A 116 -0.96 19.42 3.14
N ASN A 117 0.30 19.25 3.53
CA ASN A 117 1.46 19.72 2.76
C ASN A 117 2.28 18.58 2.15
N THR A 118 1.68 17.42 1.89
CA THR A 118 2.35 16.31 1.19
C THR A 118 2.65 16.65 -0.27
N THR A 119 3.48 15.83 -0.92
CA THR A 119 3.86 15.98 -2.32
C THR A 119 2.68 15.86 -3.29
N VAL A 120 1.61 15.16 -2.87
CA VAL A 120 0.41 14.98 -3.69
C VAL A 120 -0.69 15.89 -3.15
N PRO A 121 -1.04 16.99 -3.86
CA PRO A 121 -1.97 18.01 -3.36
C PRO A 121 -3.45 17.68 -3.60
N ASN A 122 -3.79 16.44 -3.92
CA ASN A 122 -5.19 16.01 -3.99
C ASN A 122 -5.74 15.70 -2.59
N GLU A 123 -7.05 15.87 -2.44
CA GLU A 123 -7.75 15.57 -1.19
C GLU A 123 -7.82 14.04 -0.99
N ILE A 124 -6.78 13.49 -0.40
CA ILE A 124 -6.88 12.14 0.18
C ILE A 124 -7.46 12.31 1.58
N PRO A 125 -8.61 11.70 1.90
CA PRO A 125 -9.14 11.75 3.25
C PRO A 125 -8.13 11.15 4.22
N VAL A 126 -7.55 11.99 5.08
CA VAL A 126 -6.62 11.54 6.12
C VAL A 126 -7.40 11.31 7.40
N ASP A 127 -7.16 10.17 8.00
CA ASP A 127 -7.74 9.83 9.30
C ASP A 127 -6.94 10.52 10.42
N GLU A 128 -7.36 11.73 10.80
CA GLU A 128 -6.77 12.49 11.91
C GLU A 128 -6.78 11.68 13.22
N GLU A 129 -7.76 10.79 13.40
CA GLU A 129 -7.89 9.93 14.57
C GLU A 129 -6.70 8.97 14.71
N PHE A 130 -6.03 8.61 13.61
CA PHE A 130 -4.83 7.78 13.67
C PHE A 130 -3.77 8.35 14.63
N PHE A 131 -3.47 9.64 14.52
CA PHE A 131 -2.49 10.29 15.40
C PHE A 131 -2.97 10.34 16.85
N GLN A 132 -4.29 10.52 17.08
CA GLN A 132 -4.90 10.47 18.42
C GLN A 132 -4.77 9.07 19.01
N VAL A 133 -4.95 8.01 18.21
CA VAL A 133 -4.77 6.62 18.66
C VAL A 133 -3.35 6.35 19.09
N VAL A 134 -2.35 6.75 18.29
CA VAL A 134 -0.94 6.57 18.65
C VAL A 134 -0.61 7.35 19.93
N ARG A 135 -1.09 8.59 20.06
CA ARG A 135 -0.93 9.39 21.30
C ARG A 135 -1.54 8.69 22.51
N ALA A 136 -2.76 8.15 22.38
CA ALA A 136 -3.43 7.44 23.48
C ALA A 136 -2.68 6.17 23.88
N VAL A 137 -2.20 5.38 22.91
CA VAL A 137 -1.35 4.20 23.18
C VAL A 137 -0.06 4.63 23.89
N ASN A 138 0.61 5.65 23.40
CA ASN A 138 1.87 6.15 24.01
C ASN A 138 1.69 6.67 25.43
N ALA A 139 0.51 7.19 25.78
CA ALA A 139 0.20 7.64 27.14
C ALA A 139 0.21 6.49 28.16
N THR A 140 -0.02 5.25 27.71
CA THR A 140 0.01 4.05 28.56
C THR A 140 1.39 3.40 28.64
N LEU A 141 2.36 3.85 27.84
CA LEU A 141 3.67 3.21 27.69
C LEU A 141 4.79 3.99 28.37
N PRO A 142 5.78 3.30 28.94
CA PRO A 142 7.03 3.92 29.35
C PRO A 142 7.70 4.61 28.15
N ARG A 143 8.36 5.75 28.40
CA ARG A 143 8.95 6.58 27.33
C ARG A 143 9.83 5.79 26.35
N ALA A 144 10.62 4.84 26.84
CA ALA A 144 11.52 4.02 26.02
C ALA A 144 10.78 3.03 25.07
N ARG A 145 9.49 2.79 25.30
CA ARG A 145 8.66 1.86 24.51
C ARG A 145 7.59 2.54 23.67
N ARG A 146 7.57 3.86 23.67
CA ARG A 146 6.61 4.63 22.88
C ARG A 146 6.82 4.41 21.39
N LEU A 147 5.72 4.30 20.69
CA LEU A 147 5.69 4.24 19.24
C LEU A 147 6.12 5.59 18.66
N ARG A 148 6.95 5.57 17.62
CA ARG A 148 7.20 6.74 16.79
C ARG A 148 6.33 6.66 15.52
N VAL A 149 5.87 7.80 15.04
CA VAL A 149 5.31 7.92 13.69
C VAL A 149 6.34 8.64 12.84
N LEU A 150 6.86 7.97 11.83
CA LEU A 150 7.82 8.51 10.88
C LEU A 150 7.08 8.98 9.62
N LEU A 151 7.26 10.24 9.27
CA LEU A 151 6.61 10.86 8.13
C LEU A 151 7.41 10.54 6.86
N GLY A 152 6.86 9.71 6.01
CA GLY A 152 7.57 9.16 4.86
C GLY A 152 7.45 9.97 3.58
N ASP A 153 6.46 10.88 3.46
CA ASP A 153 6.39 11.75 2.30
C ASP A 153 7.58 12.74 2.31
N PRO A 154 8.24 13.00 1.16
CA PRO A 154 9.38 13.91 1.08
C PRO A 154 9.13 15.27 1.72
N PRO A 155 10.17 15.94 2.27
CA PRO A 155 10.04 17.20 3.00
C PRO A 155 9.82 18.41 2.06
N ILE A 156 8.84 18.33 1.17
CA ILE A 156 8.51 19.38 0.21
C ILE A 156 8.20 20.71 0.93
N ASP A 157 8.79 21.77 0.42
CA ASP A 157 8.43 23.14 0.76
C ASP A 157 7.65 23.75 -0.40
N TRP A 158 6.34 23.82 -0.28
CA TRP A 158 5.48 24.35 -1.32
C TRP A 158 5.70 25.86 -1.61
N THR A 159 6.38 26.58 -0.70
CA THR A 159 6.77 27.97 -0.96
C THR A 159 7.91 28.10 -1.97
N ALA A 160 8.69 27.03 -2.12
CA ALA A 160 9.79 26.92 -3.07
C ALA A 160 9.42 26.16 -4.37
N VAL A 161 8.13 25.81 -4.54
CA VAL A 161 7.63 25.15 -5.74
C VAL A 161 6.95 26.17 -6.62
N HIS A 162 7.60 26.52 -7.73
CA HIS A 162 7.16 27.57 -8.64
C HIS A 162 6.59 27.05 -9.96
N ASP A 163 7.02 25.85 -10.36
CA ASP A 163 6.59 25.21 -11.59
C ASP A 163 6.46 23.67 -11.43
N ARG A 164 6.08 23.04 -12.53
CA ARG A 164 5.88 21.59 -12.58
C ARG A 164 7.19 20.81 -12.43
N ALA A 165 8.32 21.33 -12.90
CA ALA A 165 9.61 20.69 -12.78
C ALA A 165 10.10 20.68 -11.32
N ASP A 166 9.88 21.79 -10.60
CA ASP A 166 10.12 21.86 -9.15
C ASP A 166 9.33 20.78 -8.39
N HIS A 167 8.05 20.64 -8.72
CA HIS A 167 7.21 19.63 -8.11
C HIS A 167 7.67 18.20 -8.44
N TYR A 168 8.05 17.93 -9.69
CA TYR A 168 8.49 16.59 -10.11
C TYR A 168 9.74 16.10 -9.39
N ARG A 169 10.65 16.99 -9.01
CA ARG A 169 11.80 16.60 -8.19
C ARG A 169 11.38 15.98 -6.86
N TRP A 170 10.36 16.52 -6.23
CA TRP A 170 9.80 15.97 -4.99
C TRP A 170 8.99 14.69 -5.24
N LEU A 171 8.17 14.69 -6.27
CA LEU A 171 7.34 13.55 -6.63
C LEU A 171 8.21 12.31 -6.93
N ALA A 172 9.35 12.48 -7.60
CA ALA A 172 10.28 11.42 -7.90
C ALA A 172 10.93 10.81 -6.64
N MET A 173 10.94 11.51 -5.51
CA MET A 173 11.52 11.03 -4.26
C MET A 173 10.56 10.22 -3.38
N ARG A 174 9.30 10.02 -3.80
CA ARG A 174 8.28 9.38 -2.97
C ARG A 174 8.56 7.94 -2.57
N ASP A 175 9.43 7.26 -3.27
CA ASP A 175 9.89 5.92 -2.91
C ASP A 175 11.28 5.94 -2.26
N SER A 176 12.21 6.72 -2.82
CA SER A 176 13.59 6.76 -2.33
C SER A 176 13.72 7.43 -0.96
N HIS A 177 12.93 8.46 -0.67
CA HIS A 177 12.96 9.14 0.62
C HIS A 177 12.52 8.22 1.78
N PRO A 178 11.32 7.58 1.75
CA PRO A 178 10.92 6.66 2.81
C PRO A 178 11.82 5.43 2.92
N ALA A 179 12.37 4.92 1.80
CA ALA A 179 13.34 3.84 1.86
C ALA A 179 14.61 4.25 2.62
N ALA A 180 15.17 5.42 2.33
CA ALA A 180 16.33 5.95 3.06
C ALA A 180 16.00 6.23 4.54
N LEU A 181 14.81 6.78 4.83
CA LEU A 181 14.33 7.00 6.18
C LEU A 181 14.26 5.68 6.98
N ILE A 182 13.70 4.63 6.40
CA ILE A 182 13.61 3.30 7.02
C ILE A 182 15.01 2.72 7.25
N GLN A 183 15.91 2.83 6.30
CA GLN A 183 17.30 2.35 6.46
C GLN A 183 17.99 3.01 7.65
N VAL A 184 17.89 4.35 7.78
CA VAL A 184 18.60 5.13 8.81
C VAL A 184 17.90 5.08 10.17
N GLU A 185 16.58 5.22 10.17
CA GLU A 185 15.82 5.39 11.42
C GLU A 185 15.31 4.08 12.02
N VAL A 186 15.20 3.03 11.20
CA VAL A 186 14.68 1.73 11.62
C VAL A 186 15.77 0.66 11.57
N LEU A 187 16.22 0.28 10.40
CA LEU A 187 17.09 -0.88 10.20
C LEU A 187 18.47 -0.68 10.85
N ALA A 188 19.12 0.46 10.62
CA ALA A 188 20.42 0.76 11.22
C ALA A 188 20.39 0.84 12.75
N LYS A 189 19.19 0.99 13.34
CA LYS A 189 18.99 1.05 14.80
C LYS A 189 18.44 -0.27 15.35
N GLY A 190 18.35 -1.34 14.56
CA GLY A 190 17.81 -2.63 14.98
C GLY A 190 16.34 -2.56 15.40
N ARG A 191 15.55 -1.66 14.79
CA ARG A 191 14.15 -1.44 15.12
C ARG A 191 13.24 -2.15 14.13
N ARG A 192 11.95 -2.22 14.43
CA ARG A 192 10.91 -2.80 13.57
C ARG A 192 9.88 -1.75 13.21
N ALA A 193 9.45 -1.73 11.94
CA ALA A 193 8.48 -0.76 11.46
C ALA A 193 7.31 -1.38 10.72
N LEU A 194 6.10 -0.88 11.02
CA LEU A 194 4.95 -1.01 10.14
C LEU A 194 5.00 0.11 9.10
N LEU A 195 5.08 -0.25 7.83
CA LEU A 195 5.06 0.69 6.70
C LEU A 195 3.65 0.74 6.12
N VAL A 196 3.00 1.91 6.15
CA VAL A 196 1.62 2.12 5.68
C VAL A 196 1.65 3.06 4.48
N TYR A 197 1.54 2.49 3.29
CA TYR A 197 1.66 3.18 2.00
C TYR A 197 0.69 2.59 0.98
N GLY A 198 0.39 3.33 -0.07
CA GLY A 198 -0.28 2.77 -1.23
C GLY A 198 0.44 1.52 -1.73
N GLN A 199 -0.28 0.43 -1.93
CA GLN A 199 0.32 -0.89 -2.20
C GLN A 199 1.23 -0.95 -3.43
N LEU A 200 1.10 0.01 -4.37
CA LEU A 200 1.97 0.08 -5.54
C LEU A 200 3.43 0.44 -5.21
N HIS A 201 3.68 1.04 -4.04
CA HIS A 201 5.01 1.29 -3.50
C HIS A 201 5.69 0.02 -2.96
N PHE A 202 5.01 -1.13 -2.97
CA PHE A 202 5.51 -2.39 -2.40
C PHE A 202 5.93 -3.42 -3.45
N GLN A 203 5.89 -3.10 -4.73
CA GLN A 203 6.35 -4.00 -5.78
C GLN A 203 7.85 -4.30 -5.64
N ARG A 204 8.22 -5.59 -5.68
CA ARG A 204 9.63 -6.03 -5.69
C ARG A 204 10.24 -5.91 -7.06
N LEU A 205 9.50 -6.33 -8.07
CA LEU A 205 9.85 -6.22 -9.47
C LEU A 205 8.85 -5.26 -10.12
N ASN A 206 9.34 -4.30 -10.89
CA ASN A 206 8.42 -3.41 -11.57
C ASN A 206 7.71 -4.17 -12.71
N VAL A 207 6.37 -4.12 -12.75
CA VAL A 207 5.57 -4.73 -13.82
C VAL A 207 5.82 -4.12 -15.19
N MET A 208 6.43 -2.96 -15.27
CA MET A 208 6.75 -2.26 -16.52
C MET A 208 8.05 -2.80 -17.11
N SER A 209 7.95 -3.68 -18.11
CA SER A 209 9.06 -4.48 -18.65
C SER A 209 10.17 -3.71 -19.36
N ASN A 210 9.84 -2.56 -19.94
CA ASN A 210 10.73 -1.83 -20.83
C ASN A 210 11.45 -0.67 -20.14
N LEU A 211 11.35 -0.59 -18.81
CA LEU A 211 11.96 0.48 -18.05
C LEU A 211 13.29 0.03 -17.46
N ASP A 212 14.24 0.92 -17.51
CA ASP A 212 15.51 0.71 -16.87
C ASP A 212 15.34 0.70 -15.34
N MET A 213 15.35 -0.52 -14.77
CA MET A 213 15.29 -0.71 -13.32
C MET A 213 16.51 -0.15 -12.58
N GLN A 214 17.52 0.32 -13.30
CA GLN A 214 18.64 1.08 -12.71
C GLN A 214 18.23 2.53 -12.42
N ASP A 215 17.22 3.07 -13.12
CA ASP A 215 16.71 4.38 -12.77
C ASP A 215 16.00 4.31 -11.40
N TRP A 216 16.57 4.97 -10.41
CA TRP A 216 16.06 5.01 -9.04
C TRP A 216 14.61 5.50 -8.94
N ARG A 217 14.15 6.32 -9.88
CA ARG A 217 12.78 6.84 -9.97
C ARG A 217 11.76 5.76 -10.31
N MET A 218 12.23 4.63 -10.85
CA MET A 218 11.39 3.48 -11.19
C MET A 218 11.37 2.41 -10.10
N GLN A 219 12.15 2.61 -9.05
CA GLN A 219 12.22 1.69 -7.93
C GLN A 219 11.15 2.02 -6.91
N THR A 220 10.63 1.00 -6.24
CA THR A 220 9.68 1.14 -5.16
C THR A 220 10.40 1.13 -3.81
N ILE A 221 9.70 1.50 -2.73
CA ILE A 221 10.24 1.43 -1.37
C ILE A 221 10.80 0.03 -1.10
N VAL A 222 10.02 -1.02 -1.39
CA VAL A 222 10.42 -2.41 -1.10
C VAL A 222 11.60 -2.83 -1.96
N SER A 223 11.60 -2.54 -3.26
CA SER A 223 12.73 -2.86 -4.12
C SER A 223 14.03 -2.19 -3.68
N LEU A 224 13.96 -0.95 -3.17
CA LEU A 224 15.10 -0.22 -2.63
C LEU A 224 15.60 -0.83 -1.32
N LEU A 225 14.71 -1.19 -0.41
CA LEU A 225 15.07 -1.81 0.88
C LEU A 225 15.72 -3.17 0.69
N GLU A 226 15.14 -4.04 -0.16
CA GLU A 226 15.67 -5.38 -0.39
C GLU A 226 17.01 -5.38 -1.17
N ARG A 227 17.29 -4.35 -1.96
CA ARG A 227 18.60 -4.17 -2.61
C ARG A 227 19.70 -3.69 -1.68
N ALA A 228 19.34 -2.87 -0.69
CA ALA A 228 20.30 -2.25 0.22
C ALA A 228 20.89 -3.22 1.24
N GLY A 229 20.28 -4.40 1.42
CA GLY A 229 20.74 -5.37 2.40
C GLY A 229 19.88 -6.64 2.45
N PRO A 230 20.13 -7.52 3.42
CA PRO A 230 19.43 -8.80 3.55
C PRO A 230 17.99 -8.66 4.05
N THR A 231 17.53 -7.46 4.38
CA THR A 231 16.18 -7.21 4.89
C THR A 231 15.16 -7.56 3.83
N ARG A 232 14.33 -8.55 4.13
CA ARG A 232 13.15 -8.83 3.34
C ARG A 232 11.94 -8.19 4.00
N VAL A 233 11.20 -7.41 3.22
CA VAL A 233 9.96 -6.79 3.67
C VAL A 233 8.81 -7.79 3.51
N PHE A 234 7.99 -7.97 4.54
CA PHE A 234 6.74 -8.72 4.40
C PHE A 234 5.64 -7.79 3.87
N THR A 235 5.14 -8.08 2.67
CA THR A 235 4.22 -7.20 1.96
C THR A 235 2.80 -7.74 1.96
N ILE A 236 1.83 -6.86 2.30
CA ILE A 236 0.40 -7.17 2.41
C ILE A 236 -0.37 -6.19 1.53
N TRP A 237 -1.12 -6.72 0.55
CA TRP A 237 -1.98 -5.91 -0.30
C TRP A 237 -3.45 -6.08 0.06
N ASN A 238 -4.21 -4.96 0.03
CA ASN A 238 -5.66 -5.03 0.19
C ASN A 238 -6.31 -5.62 -1.06
N VAL A 239 -7.28 -6.48 -0.84
CA VAL A 239 -8.09 -7.09 -1.89
C VAL A 239 -9.57 -7.04 -1.54
N ASP A 240 -10.41 -7.13 -2.55
CA ASP A 240 -11.85 -7.27 -2.43
C ASP A 240 -12.40 -8.26 -3.47
N ASP A 241 -13.69 -8.54 -3.42
CA ASP A 241 -14.39 -9.49 -4.27
C ASP A 241 -14.60 -9.03 -5.73
N ALA A 242 -14.24 -7.80 -6.07
CA ALA A 242 -14.23 -7.34 -7.46
C ALA A 242 -13.02 -7.82 -8.27
N LEU A 243 -11.97 -8.31 -7.58
CA LEU A 243 -10.79 -8.88 -8.23
C LEU A 243 -11.04 -10.34 -8.61
N ALA A 244 -11.25 -10.62 -9.88
CA ALA A 244 -11.59 -11.95 -10.40
C ALA A 244 -10.61 -13.06 -9.94
N ALA A 245 -9.32 -12.75 -9.79
CA ALA A 245 -8.32 -13.69 -9.33
C ALA A 245 -8.46 -14.09 -7.86
N VAL A 246 -9.14 -13.29 -7.07
CA VAL A 246 -9.28 -13.45 -5.60
C VAL A 246 -10.70 -13.85 -5.22
N GLN A 247 -11.67 -13.45 -6.01
CA GLN A 247 -13.10 -13.61 -5.72
C GLN A 247 -13.49 -15.04 -5.33
N PRO A 248 -13.02 -16.11 -5.98
CA PRO A 248 -13.38 -17.48 -5.61
C PRO A 248 -12.92 -17.87 -4.19
N ASP A 249 -11.86 -17.26 -3.69
CA ASP A 249 -11.33 -17.52 -2.35
C ASP A 249 -12.07 -16.67 -1.31
N VAL A 250 -12.17 -15.34 -1.53
CA VAL A 250 -12.73 -14.40 -0.55
C VAL A 250 -14.25 -14.50 -0.37
N ALA A 251 -14.97 -15.13 -1.30
CA ALA A 251 -16.41 -15.29 -1.23
C ALA A 251 -16.91 -15.97 0.06
N SER A 252 -16.06 -16.81 0.68
CA SER A 252 -16.35 -17.50 1.93
C SER A 252 -15.66 -16.89 3.15
N TRP A 253 -14.83 -15.86 2.99
CA TRP A 253 -14.06 -15.31 4.09
C TRP A 253 -14.87 -14.36 4.95
N ARG A 254 -14.60 -14.40 6.25
CA ARG A 254 -15.05 -13.34 7.15
C ARG A 254 -14.12 -12.15 7.07
N ALA A 255 -14.66 -10.95 7.13
CA ALA A 255 -13.86 -9.73 7.18
C ALA A 255 -13.70 -9.24 8.64
N PRO A 256 -12.49 -8.80 9.04
CA PRO A 256 -11.24 -8.84 8.28
C PRO A 256 -10.59 -10.22 8.28
N SER A 257 -9.90 -10.57 7.19
CA SER A 257 -9.08 -11.80 7.11
C SER A 257 -7.80 -11.52 6.32
N LEU A 258 -6.73 -12.23 6.66
CA LEU A 258 -5.46 -12.23 5.93
C LEU A 258 -5.21 -13.63 5.38
N ALA A 259 -4.57 -13.74 4.23
CA ALA A 259 -4.06 -15.02 3.74
C ALA A 259 -2.65 -14.87 3.18
N ILE A 260 -1.78 -15.81 3.54
CA ILE A 260 -0.48 -16.00 2.89
C ILE A 260 -0.74 -16.59 1.51
N ILE A 261 -0.15 -16.02 0.48
CA ILE A 261 -0.52 -16.40 -0.89
C ILE A 261 0.45 -17.35 -1.59
N ARG A 262 1.64 -17.55 -1.07
CA ARG A 262 2.65 -18.43 -1.68
C ARG A 262 2.11 -19.85 -1.84
N GLY A 263 2.20 -20.37 -3.08
CA GLY A 263 1.70 -21.70 -3.44
C GLY A 263 0.18 -21.81 -3.59
N THR A 264 -0.55 -20.69 -3.52
CA THR A 264 -2.01 -20.65 -3.69
C THR A 264 -2.43 -20.17 -5.08
N ARG A 265 -3.75 -20.31 -5.40
CA ARG A 265 -4.32 -19.74 -6.64
C ARG A 265 -4.10 -18.23 -6.73
N VAL A 266 -4.25 -17.53 -5.61
CA VAL A 266 -4.02 -16.08 -5.53
C VAL A 266 -2.56 -15.76 -5.81
N GLY A 267 -1.62 -16.52 -5.25
CA GLY A 267 -0.19 -16.34 -5.49
C GLY A 267 0.24 -16.66 -6.92
N ALA A 268 -0.42 -17.63 -7.56
CA ALA A 268 -0.14 -18.01 -8.95
C ALA A 268 -0.73 -17.03 -9.98
N ALA A 269 -1.66 -16.14 -9.57
CA ALA A 269 -2.27 -15.16 -10.46
C ALA A 269 -1.24 -14.13 -10.96
N ASP A 270 -1.51 -13.54 -12.13
CA ASP A 270 -0.72 -12.42 -12.64
C ASP A 270 -0.96 -11.20 -11.74
N VAL A 271 0.12 -10.59 -11.24
CA VAL A 271 0.04 -9.44 -10.33
C VAL A 271 -0.67 -8.23 -10.96
N THR A 272 -0.68 -8.12 -12.29
CA THR A 272 -1.34 -7.01 -12.99
C THR A 272 -2.85 -6.94 -12.73
N VAL A 273 -3.47 -8.08 -12.36
CA VAL A 273 -4.90 -8.12 -12.01
C VAL A 273 -5.22 -7.40 -10.70
N PHE A 274 -4.22 -7.21 -9.83
CA PHE A 274 -4.36 -6.45 -8.58
C PHE A 274 -4.13 -4.95 -8.74
N VAL A 275 -3.72 -4.51 -9.94
CA VAL A 275 -3.46 -3.10 -10.21
C VAL A 275 -4.68 -2.48 -10.89
N PRO A 276 -5.44 -1.62 -10.20
CA PRO A 276 -6.72 -1.11 -10.71
C PRO A 276 -6.57 -0.12 -11.87
N SER A 277 -5.39 0.47 -12.05
CA SER A 277 -5.16 1.46 -13.11
C SER A 277 -5.03 0.80 -14.47
N PRO A 278 -5.64 1.36 -15.53
CA PRO A 278 -5.46 0.89 -16.92
C PRO A 278 -4.05 1.17 -17.45
N ALA A 279 -3.31 2.09 -16.84
CA ALA A 279 -1.97 2.49 -17.24
C ALA A 279 -1.07 2.79 -16.05
N ARG A 280 0.22 2.75 -16.29
CA ARG A 280 1.26 3.18 -15.34
C ARG A 280 2.06 4.31 -15.98
N PHE A 281 2.73 5.08 -15.13
CA PHE A 281 3.55 6.19 -15.58
C PHE A 281 5.03 5.90 -15.32
N THR A 282 5.87 6.28 -16.27
CA THR A 282 7.32 6.30 -16.13
C THR A 282 7.84 7.72 -16.24
N PHE A 283 9.00 7.97 -15.68
CA PHE A 283 9.69 9.25 -15.85
C PHE A 283 10.46 9.30 -17.17
N ARG A 284 10.37 10.43 -17.86
CA ARG A 284 11.21 10.76 -19.03
C ARG A 284 11.73 12.18 -18.86
N GLY A 285 12.97 12.31 -18.38
CA GLY A 285 13.50 13.61 -17.98
C GLY A 285 12.65 14.23 -16.86
N ASP A 286 12.13 15.42 -17.09
CA ASP A 286 11.29 16.16 -16.14
C ASP A 286 9.79 15.94 -16.39
N SER A 287 9.42 14.91 -17.14
CA SER A 287 8.02 14.58 -17.46
C SER A 287 7.69 13.13 -17.13
N THR A 288 6.42 12.81 -17.13
CA THR A 288 5.94 11.42 -17.07
C THR A 288 5.38 10.99 -18.41
N ALA A 289 5.56 9.72 -18.76
CA ALA A 289 4.92 9.09 -19.90
C ALA A 289 4.07 7.91 -19.41
N GLU A 290 2.92 7.71 -20.06
CA GLU A 290 2.06 6.56 -19.82
C GLU A 290 2.69 5.28 -20.42
N VAL A 291 2.60 4.18 -19.68
CA VAL A 291 2.97 2.84 -20.16
C VAL A 291 1.68 2.02 -20.28
N PRO A 292 1.25 1.71 -21.50
CA PRO A 292 0.06 0.92 -21.74
C PRO A 292 0.14 -0.46 -21.09
N ARG A 293 -1.02 -1.00 -20.71
CA ARG A 293 -1.11 -2.26 -19.96
C ARG A 293 -0.56 -3.47 -20.73
N ASP A 294 -0.67 -3.48 -22.05
CA ASP A 294 -0.14 -4.53 -22.93
C ASP A 294 1.39 -4.58 -22.96
N GLN A 295 2.05 -3.54 -22.46
CA GLN A 295 3.50 -3.49 -22.30
C GLN A 295 3.98 -3.92 -20.90
N TRP A 296 3.07 -4.28 -19.99
CA TRP A 296 3.43 -4.71 -18.65
C TRP A 296 3.95 -6.16 -18.67
N ARG A 297 4.88 -6.43 -17.73
CA ARG A 297 5.35 -7.81 -17.54
C ARG A 297 4.30 -8.61 -16.80
N SER A 298 4.14 -9.87 -17.23
CA SER A 298 3.44 -10.87 -16.45
C SER A 298 4.37 -11.36 -15.33
N LEU A 299 3.95 -11.17 -14.08
CA LEU A 299 4.66 -11.60 -12.89
C LEU A 299 3.67 -12.31 -11.96
N ARG A 300 4.12 -13.36 -11.28
CA ARG A 300 3.26 -14.03 -10.31
C ARG A 300 3.07 -13.14 -9.09
N ALA A 301 1.85 -13.10 -8.55
CA ALA A 301 1.56 -12.29 -7.37
C ALA A 301 2.45 -12.68 -6.18
N GLU A 302 2.75 -13.97 -5.99
CA GLU A 302 3.62 -14.44 -4.90
C GLU A 302 5.09 -14.04 -5.01
N ASP A 303 5.53 -13.51 -6.16
CA ASP A 303 6.85 -12.93 -6.33
C ASP A 303 6.88 -11.46 -5.92
N GLU A 304 5.71 -10.79 -5.90
CA GLU A 304 5.55 -9.38 -5.60
C GLU A 304 5.03 -9.09 -4.19
N LEU A 305 4.18 -9.96 -3.65
CA LEU A 305 3.57 -9.78 -2.34
C LEU A 305 3.52 -11.11 -1.57
N ASP A 306 3.50 -11.04 -0.23
CA ASP A 306 3.51 -12.22 0.63
C ASP A 306 2.10 -12.61 1.11
N ALA A 307 1.22 -11.61 1.27
CA ALA A 307 -0.14 -11.84 1.78
C ALA A 307 -1.15 -10.86 1.17
N VAL A 308 -2.41 -11.25 1.25
CA VAL A 308 -3.55 -10.36 0.95
C VAL A 308 -4.40 -10.15 2.19
N LEU A 309 -4.89 -8.90 2.34
CA LEU A 309 -5.82 -8.51 3.40
C LEU A 309 -7.19 -8.22 2.80
N TYR A 310 -8.18 -8.99 3.22
CA TYR A 310 -9.58 -8.81 2.85
C TYR A 310 -10.33 -8.10 3.96
N LEU A 311 -10.86 -6.92 3.66
CA LEU A 311 -11.57 -6.05 4.60
C LEU A 311 -13.09 -6.10 4.42
N GLY A 312 -13.57 -6.92 3.50
CA GLY A 312 -14.96 -7.10 3.16
C GLY A 312 -15.24 -6.95 1.66
N PRO A 313 -16.50 -7.21 1.23
CA PRO A 313 -16.87 -7.08 -0.16
C PRO A 313 -16.87 -5.60 -0.59
N ARG A 314 -16.58 -5.34 -1.86
CA ARG A 314 -16.55 -3.98 -2.43
C ARG A 314 -17.85 -3.21 -2.17
N SER A 315 -18.98 -3.89 -2.22
CA SER A 315 -20.31 -3.30 -1.96
C SER A 315 -20.48 -2.76 -0.53
N ALA A 316 -19.70 -3.24 0.44
CA ALA A 316 -19.72 -2.79 1.83
C ALA A 316 -18.65 -1.74 2.14
N MET A 317 -17.73 -1.46 1.21
CA MET A 317 -16.68 -0.46 1.41
C MET A 317 -17.26 0.94 1.51
N LYS A 318 -16.75 1.70 2.47
CA LYS A 318 -17.15 3.10 2.72
C LYS A 318 -15.95 4.01 2.54
N GLU A 319 -16.21 5.19 2.02
CA GLU A 319 -15.20 6.24 1.97
C GLU A 319 -15.13 6.99 3.31
N VAL A 320 -13.92 7.35 3.72
CA VAL A 320 -13.71 8.31 4.82
C VAL A 320 -14.21 9.67 4.34
N PRO A 321 -15.07 10.36 5.10
CA PRO A 321 -15.51 11.69 4.74
C PRO A 321 -14.33 12.66 4.63
N LEU A 322 -14.36 13.56 3.65
CA LEU A 322 -13.39 14.64 3.58
C LEU A 322 -13.54 15.57 4.80
N SER A 323 -12.41 15.95 5.37
CA SER A 323 -12.43 16.91 6.48
C SER A 323 -12.84 18.29 6.00
N THR A 324 -13.94 18.82 6.55
CA THR A 324 -14.35 20.21 6.30
C THR A 324 -13.47 21.24 7.00
N GLY A 325 -12.55 20.80 7.86
CA GLY A 325 -11.61 21.65 8.58
C GLY A 325 -10.72 22.49 7.65
N ILE A 326 -10.43 21.97 6.44
CA ILE A 326 -9.69 22.73 5.42
C ILE A 326 -10.42 24.00 4.97
N CYS A 327 -11.75 24.01 5.02
CA CYS A 327 -12.57 25.13 4.55
C CYS A 327 -12.59 26.31 5.54
N SER A 328 -12.01 26.14 6.72
CA SER A 328 -11.94 27.20 7.74
C SER A 328 -10.85 28.25 7.47
N ASP A 329 -9.91 27.97 6.56
CA ASP A 329 -8.83 28.88 6.18
C ASP A 329 -8.88 29.16 4.66
N PRO A 330 -9.39 30.33 4.23
CA PRO A 330 -9.45 30.71 2.82
C PRO A 330 -8.08 30.73 2.13
N ARG A 331 -7.01 31.11 2.85
CA ARG A 331 -5.65 31.13 2.29
C ARG A 331 -5.14 29.73 1.98
N TYR A 332 -5.51 28.77 2.82
CA TYR A 332 -5.18 27.36 2.53
C TYR A 332 -5.90 26.86 1.28
N ILE A 333 -7.17 27.24 1.08
CA ILE A 333 -7.93 26.85 -0.11
C ILE A 333 -7.29 27.45 -1.37
N GLU A 334 -6.93 28.73 -1.35
CA GLU A 334 -6.25 29.39 -2.48
C GLU A 334 -4.93 28.69 -2.80
N GLU A 335 -4.12 28.41 -1.79
CA GLU A 335 -2.85 27.69 -1.95
C GLU A 335 -3.06 26.28 -2.50
N ARG A 336 -4.09 25.58 -2.04
CA ARG A 336 -4.44 24.23 -2.55
C ARG A 336 -4.81 24.26 -4.02
N LEU A 337 -5.63 25.22 -4.44
CA LEU A 337 -6.01 25.42 -5.83
C LEU A 337 -4.79 25.78 -6.71
N ARG A 338 -3.87 26.61 -6.19
CA ARG A 338 -2.60 26.90 -6.84
C ARG A 338 -1.78 25.61 -7.07
N ARG A 339 -1.63 24.75 -6.04
CA ARG A 339 -0.89 23.49 -6.14
C ARG A 339 -1.52 22.55 -7.16
N ILE A 340 -2.84 22.39 -7.16
CA ILE A 340 -3.56 21.57 -8.14
C ILE A 340 -3.28 22.05 -9.57
N ALA A 341 -3.41 23.36 -9.82
CA ALA A 341 -3.15 23.95 -11.12
C ALA A 341 -1.68 23.75 -11.57
N LEU A 342 -0.74 23.90 -10.65
CA LEU A 342 0.69 23.79 -10.91
C LEU A 342 1.10 22.35 -11.22
N THR A 343 0.53 21.38 -10.53
CA THR A 343 0.92 19.96 -10.66
C THR A 343 0.29 19.26 -11.85
N GLY A 344 -0.72 19.86 -12.49
CA GLY A 344 -1.44 19.26 -13.61
C GLY A 344 -2.38 18.13 -13.18
N ILE A 345 -2.75 18.08 -11.90
CA ILE A 345 -3.85 17.24 -11.41
C ILE A 345 -5.15 17.65 -12.10
N PRO A 346 -6.05 16.72 -12.45
CA PRO A 346 -7.28 17.03 -13.16
C PRO A 346 -8.10 18.15 -12.49
N GLN A 347 -8.67 19.05 -13.29
CA GLN A 347 -9.50 20.15 -12.83
C GLN A 347 -10.66 19.72 -11.93
N ALA A 348 -11.14 18.48 -12.10
CA ALA A 348 -12.18 17.89 -11.26
C ALA A 348 -11.84 17.91 -9.75
N GLU A 349 -10.55 17.81 -9.39
CA GLU A 349 -10.13 17.90 -7.98
C GLU A 349 -10.25 19.34 -7.45
N ALA A 350 -9.93 20.33 -8.25
CA ALA A 350 -10.16 21.74 -7.88
C ALA A 350 -11.64 22.02 -7.67
N ASP A 351 -12.49 21.47 -8.55
CA ASP A 351 -13.94 21.64 -8.45
C ASP A 351 -14.50 20.92 -7.22
N ARG A 352 -13.95 19.74 -6.88
CA ARG A 352 -14.29 19.00 -5.66
C ARG A 352 -13.97 19.80 -4.39
N VAL A 353 -12.79 20.43 -4.32
CA VAL A 353 -12.41 21.32 -3.20
C VAL A 353 -13.38 22.51 -3.08
N LYS A 354 -13.70 23.18 -4.18
CA LYS A 354 -14.65 24.29 -4.20
C LYS A 354 -16.05 23.87 -3.75
N GLN A 355 -16.53 22.70 -4.22
CA GLN A 355 -17.83 22.18 -3.83
C GLN A 355 -17.88 21.82 -2.33
N LEU A 356 -16.82 21.21 -1.80
CA LEU A 356 -16.72 20.88 -0.40
C LEU A 356 -16.81 22.15 0.45
N CYS A 357 -16.02 23.17 0.14
CA CYS A 357 -15.95 24.39 0.92
C CYS A 357 -17.12 25.34 0.67
N GLY A 358 -17.72 25.33 -0.50
CA GLY A 358 -18.96 26.09 -0.78
C GLY A 358 -20.19 25.66 0.03
N ARG A 359 -20.16 24.46 0.62
CA ARG A 359 -21.24 23.94 1.49
C ARG A 359 -21.02 24.28 2.97
N VAL A 360 -19.85 24.77 3.34
CA VAL A 360 -19.52 25.13 4.72
C VAL A 360 -19.80 26.60 4.93
N PRO A 361 -20.72 26.98 5.84
CA PRO A 361 -20.96 28.40 6.12
C PRO A 361 -19.68 29.05 6.67
N PRO A 362 -19.39 30.31 6.29
CA PRO A 362 -18.24 31.01 6.82
C PRO A 362 -18.33 31.08 8.35
N LYS A 363 -17.22 30.81 9.04
CA LYS A 363 -17.13 31.04 10.49
C LYS A 363 -17.42 32.50 10.76
N LYS A 364 -18.43 32.78 11.61
CA LYS A 364 -18.73 34.11 12.11
C LYS A 364 -17.62 34.60 13.04
#